data_1d807c5d402f4865b8e41799be125332
#
_entry.id   1d807c5d402f4865b8e41799be125332
#
_cell.length_a   1.000
_cell.length_b   1.000
_cell.length_c   1.000
_cell.angle_alpha   90.00
_cell.angle_beta   90.00
_cell.angle_gamma   90.00
#
_symmetry.space_group_name_H-M   'P 1'
#
loop_
_entity.id
_entity.type
_entity.pdbx_description
1 polymer ?
#
loop_
_entity_poly.entity_id
_entity_poly.type
_entity_poly.pdbx_seq_one_letter_code
_entity_poly.pdbx_strand_id
1 'polypeptide(L)'
;MPVQCGDMELQICECAKKVDFMINVPVMKGHCQTKITCALKNMKGLLPNKEKRHFHAMGLHRPIAHLGLGIHQDFILVDNICGDLDFEDGGNPFIMNRLFAGLDPVLIDAYVCAELHYKPEDVPYVKMAEELGVGSADLTRLSIRKIGEIGEKRVIPEKRKIVELQDAVEEVESCSACYGYLIPALDRLREEGLLPELHKKICIGQGYRGKSGALGVGRCTSGFACNRKGCPPTDEQMYEF
;
A
#
# COMPACT_ATOMS: atom_id res chain seq x y z
N MET A 1 8.99 -19.07 -11.81
CA MET A 1 8.31 -19.49 -13.06
C MET A 1 7.34 -18.39 -13.51
N PRO A 2 7.11 -18.20 -14.81
CA PRO A 2 6.09 -17.27 -15.28
C PRO A 2 4.69 -17.82 -15.03
N VAL A 3 3.77 -16.92 -14.64
CA VAL A 3 2.36 -17.25 -14.40
C VAL A 3 1.50 -16.13 -15.00
N GLN A 4 0.50 -16.51 -15.80
CA GLN A 4 -0.45 -15.54 -16.34
C GLN A 4 -1.43 -15.15 -15.23
N CYS A 5 -1.50 -13.87 -14.94
CA CYS A 5 -2.31 -13.25 -13.91
C CYS A 5 -3.20 -12.18 -14.57
N GLY A 6 -4.33 -12.60 -15.15
CA GLY A 6 -5.14 -11.73 -15.98
C GLY A 6 -4.38 -11.33 -17.26
N ASP A 7 -4.23 -10.02 -17.49
CA ASP A 7 -3.47 -9.47 -18.64
C ASP A 7 -1.97 -9.23 -18.33
N MET A 8 -1.49 -9.68 -17.16
CA MET A 8 -0.09 -9.59 -16.75
C MET A 8 0.56 -10.98 -16.64
N GLU A 9 1.80 -11.11 -17.12
CA GLU A 9 2.67 -12.25 -16.80
C GLU A 9 3.58 -11.86 -15.65
N LEU A 10 3.51 -12.61 -14.53
CA LEU A 10 4.30 -12.35 -13.33
C LEU A 10 5.21 -13.54 -13.01
N GLN A 11 6.41 -13.26 -12.51
CA GLN A 11 7.34 -14.28 -12.06
C GLN A 11 7.04 -14.67 -10.62
N ILE A 12 6.60 -15.90 -10.38
CA ILE A 12 6.26 -16.43 -9.06
C ILE A 12 7.25 -17.55 -8.69
N CYS A 13 7.64 -17.63 -7.43
CA CYS A 13 8.49 -18.71 -6.93
C CYS A 13 7.78 -20.06 -7.11
N GLU A 14 8.50 -21.07 -7.55
CA GLU A 14 7.94 -22.40 -7.83
C GLU A 14 7.28 -23.06 -6.60
N CYS A 15 7.77 -22.75 -5.40
CA CYS A 15 7.20 -23.27 -4.16
C CYS A 15 5.71 -22.93 -4.02
N ALA A 16 5.25 -21.77 -4.50
CA ALA A 16 3.84 -21.39 -4.45
C ALA A 16 2.91 -22.28 -5.29
N LYS A 17 3.48 -23.05 -6.25
CA LYS A 17 2.73 -23.98 -7.11
C LYS A 17 2.85 -25.45 -6.68
N LYS A 18 3.71 -25.73 -5.69
CA LYS A 18 3.98 -27.09 -5.20
C LYS A 18 3.25 -27.42 -3.90
N VAL A 19 2.52 -26.48 -3.35
CA VAL A 19 1.74 -26.67 -2.11
C VAL A 19 0.29 -26.96 -2.45
N ASP A 20 -0.33 -27.83 -1.64
CA ASP A 20 -1.73 -28.22 -1.78
C ASP A 20 -2.66 -27.31 -0.98
N PHE A 21 -2.10 -26.57 0.00
CA PHE A 21 -2.85 -25.66 0.87
C PHE A 21 -1.97 -24.48 1.28
N MET A 22 -2.43 -23.26 1.03
CA MET A 22 -1.70 -22.01 1.30
C MET A 22 -2.30 -21.29 2.49
N ILE A 23 -1.53 -21.21 3.58
CA ILE A 23 -1.88 -20.35 4.72
C ILE A 23 -1.07 -19.07 4.60
N ASN A 24 -1.77 -17.95 4.44
CA ASN A 24 -1.16 -16.61 4.44
C ASN A 24 -1.21 -16.02 5.86
N VAL A 25 -0.05 -15.63 6.41
CA VAL A 25 0.07 -15.03 7.74
C VAL A 25 0.64 -13.62 7.63
N PRO A 26 -0.15 -12.62 7.19
CA PRO A 26 0.31 -11.24 7.09
C PRO A 26 0.30 -10.55 8.44
N VAL A 27 1.22 -9.60 8.64
CA VAL A 27 1.11 -8.59 9.69
C VAL A 27 0.29 -7.41 9.17
N MET A 28 -0.75 -7.01 9.90
CA MET A 28 -1.49 -5.79 9.61
C MET A 28 -0.63 -4.57 9.93
N LYS A 29 -0.35 -3.75 8.92
CA LYS A 29 0.45 -2.52 9.09
C LYS A 29 0.14 -1.47 8.04
N GLY A 30 0.53 -0.22 8.35
CA GLY A 30 0.53 0.88 7.40
C GLY A 30 1.57 0.72 6.29
N HIS A 31 1.49 1.58 5.30
CA HIS A 31 2.47 1.66 4.22
C HIS A 31 2.39 3.01 3.53
N CYS A 32 3.53 3.65 3.34
CA CYS A 32 3.61 4.99 2.78
C CYS A 32 2.92 5.11 1.41
N GLN A 33 3.14 4.18 0.49
CA GLN A 33 2.58 4.23 -0.87
C GLN A 33 1.22 3.53 -0.98
N THR A 34 1.08 2.32 -0.41
CA THR A 34 -0.13 1.50 -0.60
C THR A 34 -1.15 1.65 0.52
N LYS A 35 -0.92 2.58 1.47
CA LYS A 35 -1.73 2.87 2.66
C LYS A 35 -1.79 1.72 3.66
N ILE A 36 -1.97 0.49 3.21
CA ILE A 36 -2.01 -0.72 4.03
C ILE A 36 -1.08 -1.80 3.50
N THR A 37 -0.69 -2.70 4.38
CA THR A 37 -0.12 -4.02 4.06
C THR A 37 -0.89 -5.06 4.84
N CYS A 38 -1.50 -6.03 4.12
CA CYS A 38 -2.15 -7.18 4.71
C CYS A 38 -2.19 -8.36 3.71
N ALA A 39 -3.33 -9.03 3.50
CA ALA A 39 -3.44 -10.29 2.81
C ALA A 39 -2.94 -10.27 1.34
N LEU A 40 -3.42 -9.33 0.53
CA LEU A 40 -3.05 -9.27 -0.89
C LEU A 40 -1.57 -8.94 -1.08
N LYS A 41 -1.09 -7.89 -0.41
CA LYS A 41 0.29 -7.44 -0.56
C LYS A 41 1.32 -8.40 0.01
N ASN A 42 0.97 -9.19 1.05
CA ASN A 42 1.88 -10.16 1.65
C ASN A 42 2.35 -11.23 0.65
N MET A 43 1.52 -11.56 -0.35
CA MET A 43 1.86 -12.52 -1.41
C MET A 43 3.05 -12.08 -2.27
N LYS A 44 3.46 -10.81 -2.24
CA LYS A 44 4.74 -10.36 -2.81
C LYS A 44 5.95 -11.11 -2.23
N GLY A 45 5.81 -11.70 -1.04
CA GLY A 45 6.82 -12.58 -0.45
C GLY A 45 7.21 -13.74 -1.35
N LEU A 46 6.28 -14.24 -2.16
CA LEU A 46 6.47 -15.35 -3.09
C LEU A 46 7.02 -14.94 -4.47
N LEU A 47 7.48 -13.70 -4.62
CA LEU A 47 8.12 -13.24 -5.85
C LEU A 47 9.64 -13.30 -5.74
N PRO A 48 10.36 -13.67 -6.83
CA PRO A 48 11.80 -13.49 -6.91
C PRO A 48 12.19 -12.00 -6.75
N ASN A 49 13.39 -11.73 -6.23
CA ASN A 49 13.85 -10.35 -5.99
C ASN A 49 13.84 -9.46 -7.25
N LYS A 50 14.08 -10.02 -8.43
CA LYS A 50 13.99 -9.29 -9.71
C LYS A 50 12.55 -8.80 -9.94
N GLU A 51 11.56 -9.66 -9.69
CA GLU A 51 10.14 -9.33 -9.88
C GLU A 51 9.65 -8.34 -8.81
N LYS A 52 10.12 -8.46 -7.56
CA LYS A 52 9.83 -7.45 -6.52
C LYS A 52 10.29 -6.06 -6.96
N ARG A 53 11.52 -5.95 -7.52
CA ARG A 53 12.01 -4.67 -8.05
C ARG A 53 11.19 -4.17 -9.24
N HIS A 54 10.72 -5.08 -10.10
CA HIS A 54 9.85 -4.75 -11.22
C HIS A 54 8.52 -4.14 -10.74
N PHE A 55 7.89 -4.73 -9.72
CA PHE A 55 6.69 -4.15 -9.09
C PHE A 55 6.92 -2.71 -8.61
N HIS A 56 8.05 -2.46 -7.96
CA HIS A 56 8.41 -1.13 -7.49
C HIS A 56 8.65 -0.11 -8.62
N ALA A 57 9.01 -0.58 -9.81
CA ALA A 57 9.19 0.27 -10.98
C ALA A 57 7.90 0.54 -11.76
N MET A 58 6.97 -0.44 -11.80
CA MET A 58 5.67 -0.30 -12.48
C MET A 58 4.63 0.50 -11.69
N GLY A 59 4.83 0.66 -10.39
CA GLY A 59 3.80 1.01 -9.43
C GLY A 59 3.22 -0.26 -8.76
N LEU A 60 2.86 -0.18 -7.49
CA LEU A 60 2.53 -1.36 -6.69
C LEU A 60 1.10 -1.86 -6.86
N HIS A 61 0.14 -0.99 -7.10
CA HIS A 61 -1.27 -1.33 -7.00
C HIS A 61 -1.71 -2.38 -8.02
N ARG A 62 -1.48 -2.14 -9.30
CA ARG A 62 -1.90 -3.05 -10.36
C ARG A 62 -1.28 -4.45 -10.23
N PRO A 63 0.06 -4.61 -10.10
CA PRO A 63 0.63 -5.94 -10.00
C PRO A 63 0.27 -6.67 -8.69
N ILE A 64 0.00 -5.98 -7.58
CA ILE A 64 -0.51 -6.63 -6.35
C ILE A 64 -1.90 -7.22 -6.60
N ALA A 65 -2.80 -6.48 -7.24
CA ALA A 65 -4.14 -6.97 -7.55
C ALA A 65 -4.10 -8.20 -8.48
N HIS A 66 -3.28 -8.12 -9.55
CA HIS A 66 -3.11 -9.21 -10.50
C HIS A 66 -2.46 -10.46 -9.89
N LEU A 67 -1.55 -10.27 -8.91
CA LEU A 67 -0.91 -11.37 -8.21
C LEU A 67 -1.92 -12.27 -7.50
N GLY A 68 -3.05 -11.73 -7.03
CA GLY A 68 -4.16 -12.49 -6.45
C GLY A 68 -4.79 -13.52 -7.39
N LEU A 69 -4.71 -13.31 -8.72
CA LEU A 69 -5.13 -14.31 -9.72
C LEU A 69 -4.13 -15.45 -9.86
N GLY A 70 -2.85 -15.17 -9.60
CA GLY A 70 -1.75 -16.15 -9.76
C GLY A 70 -1.49 -17.01 -8.53
N ILE A 71 -1.85 -16.53 -7.34
CA ILE A 71 -1.61 -17.18 -6.06
C ILE A 71 -2.91 -17.25 -5.28
N HIS A 72 -3.47 -18.46 -5.18
CA HIS A 72 -4.63 -18.71 -4.33
C HIS A 72 -4.22 -18.74 -2.87
N GLN A 73 -5.07 -18.22 -1.99
CA GLN A 73 -4.89 -18.22 -0.54
C GLN A 73 -6.06 -19.01 0.08
N ASP A 74 -5.79 -20.20 0.61
CA ASP A 74 -6.84 -21.07 1.16
C ASP A 74 -7.29 -20.64 2.55
N PHE A 75 -6.37 -20.06 3.33
CA PHE A 75 -6.66 -19.53 4.66
C PHE A 75 -5.76 -18.33 4.96
N ILE A 76 -6.32 -17.33 5.59
CA ILE A 76 -5.58 -16.11 5.96
C ILE A 76 -5.72 -15.91 7.46
N LEU A 77 -4.58 -15.82 8.16
CA LEU A 77 -4.50 -15.51 9.59
C LEU A 77 -3.68 -14.25 9.78
N VAL A 78 -4.36 -13.16 10.06
CA VAL A 78 -3.71 -11.85 10.19
C VAL A 78 -3.18 -11.67 11.61
N ASP A 79 -1.87 -11.43 11.69
CA ASP A 79 -1.23 -10.94 12.90
C ASP A 79 -1.56 -9.45 13.07
N ASN A 80 -2.37 -9.16 14.07
CA ASN A 80 -2.71 -7.82 14.53
C ASN A 80 -2.45 -7.70 16.04
N ILE A 81 -1.36 -8.34 16.51
CA ILE A 81 -0.92 -8.23 17.90
C ILE A 81 -0.23 -6.89 18.11
N CYS A 82 0.76 -6.59 17.27
CA CYS A 82 1.49 -5.35 17.28
C CYS A 82 2.02 -5.05 15.87
N GLY A 83 1.76 -3.86 15.36
CA GLY A 83 2.25 -3.42 14.05
C GLY A 83 2.49 -1.91 14.04
N ASP A 84 3.24 -1.42 13.08
CA ASP A 84 3.31 0.00 12.77
C ASP A 84 2.14 0.33 11.82
N LEU A 85 1.26 1.24 12.24
CA LEU A 85 0.08 1.61 11.45
C LEU A 85 0.36 2.77 10.48
N ASP A 86 1.57 3.33 10.51
CA ASP A 86 2.01 4.41 9.64
C ASP A 86 2.97 3.91 8.55
N PHE A 87 4.02 3.17 8.93
CA PHE A 87 5.12 2.80 8.03
C PHE A 87 5.37 1.30 7.97
N GLU A 88 5.86 0.84 6.83
CA GLU A 88 6.19 -0.57 6.60
C GLU A 88 7.44 -1.04 7.33
N ASP A 89 8.38 -0.14 7.62
CA ASP A 89 9.67 -0.46 8.23
C ASP A 89 9.59 -0.57 9.76
N GLY A 90 8.47 -0.19 10.35
CA GLY A 90 8.26 -0.17 11.80
C GLY A 90 8.85 1.09 12.45
N GLY A 91 8.87 1.10 13.77
CA GLY A 91 9.36 2.24 14.57
C GLY A 91 8.29 2.88 15.46
N ASN A 92 6.99 2.75 15.09
CA ASN A 92 5.86 3.29 15.83
C ASN A 92 4.90 2.16 16.24
N PRO A 93 5.26 1.31 17.23
CA PRO A 93 4.47 0.13 17.55
C PRO A 93 3.11 0.49 18.11
N PHE A 94 2.05 -0.03 17.50
CA PHE A 94 0.68 0.08 17.97
C PHE A 94 0.18 -1.31 18.39
N ILE A 95 -0.07 -1.50 19.69
CA ILE A 95 -0.45 -2.80 20.24
C ILE A 95 -1.97 -2.97 20.17
N MET A 96 -2.43 -3.97 19.39
CA MET A 96 -3.84 -4.32 19.23
C MET A 96 -4.23 -5.60 19.99
N ASN A 97 -3.26 -6.47 20.28
CA ASN A 97 -3.43 -7.75 20.99
C ASN A 97 -4.55 -8.63 20.44
N ARG A 98 -4.67 -8.73 19.12
CA ARG A 98 -5.68 -9.57 18.47
C ARG A 98 -5.14 -10.24 17.21
N LEU A 99 -5.79 -11.34 16.84
CA LEU A 99 -5.66 -11.99 15.55
C LEU A 99 -7.03 -11.96 14.87
N PHE A 100 -7.06 -11.99 13.56
CA PHE A 100 -8.28 -12.27 12.83
C PHE A 100 -7.99 -13.14 11.60
N ALA A 101 -8.98 -13.91 11.17
CA ALA A 101 -8.82 -14.84 10.08
C ALA A 101 -10.00 -14.81 9.12
N GLY A 102 -9.78 -15.25 7.90
CA GLY A 102 -10.79 -15.36 6.88
C GLY A 102 -10.29 -16.12 5.65
N LEU A 103 -11.15 -16.21 4.64
CA LEU A 103 -10.89 -16.97 3.42
C LEU A 103 -10.80 -16.03 2.18
N ASP A 104 -11.40 -14.85 2.23
CA ASP A 104 -11.40 -13.88 1.14
C ASP A 104 -10.34 -12.80 1.41
N PRO A 105 -9.23 -12.75 0.62
CA PRO A 105 -8.16 -11.80 0.82
C PRO A 105 -8.57 -10.36 0.56
N VAL A 106 -9.54 -10.13 -0.34
CA VAL A 106 -10.04 -8.79 -0.65
C VAL A 106 -10.92 -8.28 0.48
N LEU A 107 -11.78 -9.12 1.04
CA LEU A 107 -12.62 -8.77 2.19
C LEU A 107 -11.80 -8.49 3.45
N ILE A 108 -10.73 -9.26 3.66
CA ILE A 108 -9.78 -9.00 4.76
C ILE A 108 -9.10 -7.64 4.57
N ASP A 109 -8.58 -7.35 3.39
CA ASP A 109 -7.93 -6.06 3.15
C ASP A 109 -8.92 -4.90 3.19
N ALA A 110 -10.17 -5.07 2.73
CA ALA A 110 -11.24 -4.10 2.87
C ALA A 110 -11.60 -3.83 4.36
N TYR A 111 -11.63 -4.90 5.17
CA TYR A 111 -11.81 -4.75 6.62
C TYR A 111 -10.63 -3.99 7.27
N VAL A 112 -9.39 -4.28 6.86
CA VAL A 112 -8.21 -3.55 7.32
C VAL A 112 -8.25 -2.08 6.90
N CYS A 113 -8.74 -1.77 5.69
CA CYS A 113 -8.97 -0.38 5.27
C CYS A 113 -9.89 0.33 6.28
N ALA A 114 -11.04 -0.27 6.60
CA ALA A 114 -11.99 0.32 7.53
C ALA A 114 -11.42 0.48 8.96
N GLU A 115 -10.64 -0.49 9.46
CA GLU A 115 -9.96 -0.41 10.75
C GLU A 115 -8.93 0.75 10.79
N LEU A 116 -8.31 1.06 9.64
CA LEU A 116 -7.33 2.15 9.48
C LEU A 116 -7.98 3.46 8.98
N HIS A 117 -9.31 3.57 9.03
CA HIS A 117 -10.08 4.74 8.60
C HIS A 117 -9.92 5.11 7.11
N TYR A 118 -9.64 4.12 6.26
CA TYR A 118 -9.71 4.24 4.82
C TYR A 118 -10.98 3.57 4.28
N LYS A 119 -11.48 4.03 3.15
CA LYS A 119 -12.43 3.27 2.36
C LYS A 119 -11.66 2.28 1.48
N PRO A 120 -12.23 1.13 1.08
CA PRO A 120 -11.58 0.23 0.12
C PRO A 120 -11.15 0.91 -1.18
N GLU A 121 -11.92 1.91 -1.64
CA GLU A 121 -11.63 2.70 -2.84
C GLU A 121 -10.39 3.59 -2.70
N ASP A 122 -10.02 3.95 -1.47
CA ASP A 122 -8.80 4.74 -1.19
C ASP A 122 -7.52 3.91 -1.37
N VAL A 123 -7.66 2.58 -1.51
CA VAL A 123 -6.56 1.62 -1.68
C VAL A 123 -6.71 0.92 -3.04
N PRO A 124 -6.16 1.48 -4.12
CA PRO A 124 -6.48 1.06 -5.49
C PRO A 124 -6.32 -0.44 -5.75
N TYR A 125 -5.33 -1.12 -5.15
CA TYR A 125 -5.16 -2.56 -5.37
C TYR A 125 -6.29 -3.41 -4.79
N VAL A 126 -6.98 -2.95 -3.73
CA VAL A 126 -8.15 -3.66 -3.15
C VAL A 126 -9.31 -3.60 -4.14
N LYS A 127 -9.59 -2.41 -4.66
CA LYS A 127 -10.65 -2.21 -5.67
C LYS A 127 -10.35 -2.98 -6.96
N MET A 128 -9.12 -2.91 -7.47
CA MET A 128 -8.69 -3.65 -8.66
C MET A 128 -8.81 -5.16 -8.46
N ALA A 129 -8.45 -5.69 -7.27
CA ALA A 129 -8.57 -7.13 -6.99
C ALA A 129 -10.03 -7.59 -6.96
N GLU A 130 -10.96 -6.76 -6.46
CA GLU A 130 -12.40 -7.03 -6.57
C GLU A 130 -12.86 -7.05 -8.03
N GLU A 131 -12.48 -6.05 -8.83
CA GLU A 131 -12.82 -5.98 -10.25
C GLU A 131 -12.27 -7.15 -11.07
N LEU A 132 -11.12 -7.69 -10.68
CA LEU A 132 -10.53 -8.90 -11.26
C LEU A 132 -11.18 -10.21 -10.77
N GLY A 133 -12.10 -10.15 -9.79
CA GLY A 133 -12.77 -11.32 -9.26
C GLY A 133 -11.92 -12.15 -8.28
N VAL A 134 -10.89 -11.58 -7.68
CA VAL A 134 -10.07 -12.25 -6.66
C VAL A 134 -10.84 -12.45 -5.37
N GLY A 135 -11.76 -11.54 -5.03
CA GLY A 135 -12.63 -11.58 -3.86
C GLY A 135 -13.61 -10.41 -3.87
N SER A 136 -14.17 -10.05 -2.71
CA SER A 136 -15.14 -8.95 -2.59
C SER A 136 -14.72 -7.91 -1.56
N ALA A 137 -14.75 -6.64 -1.91
CA ALA A 137 -14.53 -5.51 -0.99
C ALA A 137 -15.82 -5.06 -0.28
N ASP A 138 -16.95 -5.69 -0.55
CA ASP A 138 -18.25 -5.35 0.03
C ASP A 138 -18.34 -5.74 1.51
N LEU A 139 -18.12 -4.78 2.39
CA LEU A 139 -18.18 -4.97 3.85
C LEU A 139 -19.57 -5.36 4.38
N THR A 140 -20.64 -5.22 3.59
CA THR A 140 -21.97 -5.70 3.99
C THR A 140 -22.05 -7.23 4.06
N ARG A 141 -21.13 -7.91 3.37
CA ARG A 141 -20.98 -9.37 3.39
C ARG A 141 -20.18 -9.88 4.60
N LEU A 142 -19.59 -8.97 5.38
CA LEU A 142 -18.75 -9.32 6.51
C LEU A 142 -19.58 -9.85 7.67
N SER A 143 -19.31 -11.07 8.11
CA SER A 143 -19.85 -11.67 9.32
C SER A 143 -18.71 -11.96 10.29
N ILE A 144 -18.62 -11.19 11.37
CA ILE A 144 -17.56 -11.32 12.35
C ILE A 144 -18.00 -12.22 13.50
N ARG A 145 -17.32 -13.37 13.68
CA ARG A 145 -17.44 -14.21 14.87
C ARG A 145 -16.27 -13.92 15.80
N LYS A 146 -16.57 -13.42 16.98
CA LYS A 146 -15.56 -13.16 18.03
C LYS A 146 -15.34 -14.41 18.88
N ILE A 147 -14.08 -14.70 19.19
CA ILE A 147 -13.67 -15.85 20.01
C ILE A 147 -12.76 -15.31 21.13
N GLY A 148 -13.04 -15.73 22.36
CA GLY A 148 -12.29 -15.30 23.54
C GLY A 148 -12.80 -14.01 24.17
N GLU A 149 -12.16 -13.60 25.26
CA GLU A 149 -12.41 -12.32 25.90
C GLU A 149 -11.75 -11.20 25.09
N ILE A 150 -12.51 -10.16 24.82
CA ILE A 150 -11.97 -8.98 24.14
C ILE A 150 -11.51 -8.04 25.26
N GLY A 151 -10.21 -7.89 25.40
CA GLY A 151 -9.64 -6.81 26.21
C GLY A 151 -10.12 -5.43 25.77
N GLU A 152 -9.72 -4.38 26.44
CA GLU A 152 -10.05 -3.01 26.01
C GLU A 152 -9.74 -2.81 24.54
N LYS A 153 -10.77 -2.44 23.77
CA LYS A 153 -10.60 -2.14 22.34
C LYS A 153 -9.77 -0.87 22.22
N ARG A 154 -8.50 -0.98 21.80
CA ARG A 154 -7.74 0.20 21.43
C ARG A 154 -8.32 0.78 20.14
N VAL A 155 -8.62 2.07 20.20
CA VAL A 155 -9.12 2.82 19.05
C VAL A 155 -7.92 3.32 18.25
N ILE A 156 -7.88 2.98 16.98
CA ILE A 156 -6.87 3.51 16.06
C ILE A 156 -7.21 4.99 15.81
N PRO A 157 -6.27 5.92 15.98
CA PRO A 157 -6.51 7.34 15.71
C PRO A 157 -6.84 7.58 14.22
N GLU A 158 -7.86 8.40 13.95
CA GLU A 158 -8.15 8.85 12.58
C GLU A 158 -7.00 9.68 12.01
N LYS A 159 -6.48 10.60 12.83
CA LYS A 159 -5.32 11.42 12.47
C LYS A 159 -4.05 10.66 12.80
N ARG A 160 -3.40 10.14 11.79
CA ARG A 160 -2.10 9.50 11.86
C ARG A 160 -1.10 10.28 11.01
N LYS A 161 0.17 10.21 11.40
CA LYS A 161 1.29 10.89 10.72
C LYS A 161 1.28 10.61 9.22
N ILE A 162 1.17 9.35 8.82
CA ILE A 162 1.21 8.97 7.41
C ILE A 162 0.03 9.54 6.61
N VAL A 163 -1.14 9.69 7.23
CA VAL A 163 -2.32 10.26 6.55
C VAL A 163 -2.07 11.72 6.19
N GLU A 164 -1.52 12.50 7.11
CA GLU A 164 -1.15 13.91 6.85
C GLU A 164 -0.14 14.04 5.69
N LEU A 165 0.86 13.14 5.66
CA LEU A 165 1.88 13.15 4.60
C LEU A 165 1.29 12.73 3.24
N GLN A 166 0.43 11.70 3.23
CA GLN A 166 -0.24 11.23 2.01
C GLN A 166 -1.22 12.26 1.45
N ASP A 167 -1.88 13.03 2.31
CA ASP A 167 -2.79 14.11 1.88
C ASP A 167 -2.07 15.23 1.12
N ALA A 168 -0.76 15.40 1.34
CA ALA A 168 0.07 16.33 0.60
C ALA A 168 0.48 15.83 -0.81
N VAL A 169 0.21 14.57 -1.14
CA VAL A 169 0.66 13.92 -2.38
C VAL A 169 -0.53 13.57 -3.27
N GLU A 170 -0.38 13.76 -4.57
CA GLU A 170 -1.27 13.23 -5.60
C GLU A 170 -0.49 12.27 -6.49
N GLU A 171 -0.80 10.97 -6.33
CA GLU A 171 -0.11 9.90 -7.03
C GLU A 171 -0.89 9.38 -8.22
N VAL A 172 -0.20 9.20 -9.37
CA VAL A 172 -0.72 8.43 -10.51
C VAL A 172 0.38 7.52 -11.04
N GLU A 173 0.27 6.21 -10.76
CA GLU A 173 1.23 5.19 -11.22
C GLU A 173 2.69 5.49 -10.87
N SER A 174 2.95 5.89 -9.62
CA SER A 174 4.32 6.22 -9.22
C SER A 174 5.15 4.95 -8.96
N CYS A 175 6.45 5.04 -9.25
CA CYS A 175 7.40 4.07 -8.72
C CYS A 175 7.69 4.35 -7.24
N SER A 176 7.92 3.27 -6.47
CA SER A 176 8.16 3.38 -5.02
C SER A 176 9.37 4.25 -4.66
N ALA A 177 10.34 4.37 -5.57
CA ALA A 177 11.50 5.22 -5.34
C ALA A 177 11.12 6.70 -5.14
N CYS A 178 10.13 7.23 -5.87
CA CYS A 178 9.66 8.61 -5.65
C CYS A 178 9.02 8.75 -4.26
N TYR A 179 8.18 7.80 -3.84
CA TYR A 179 7.59 7.80 -2.50
C TYR A 179 8.65 7.71 -1.40
N GLY A 180 9.63 6.81 -1.57
CA GLY A 180 10.67 6.54 -0.58
C GLY A 180 11.52 7.77 -0.22
N TYR A 181 11.65 8.73 -1.14
CA TYR A 181 12.35 9.99 -0.88
C TYR A 181 11.40 11.15 -0.54
N LEU A 182 10.20 11.17 -1.13
CA LEU A 182 9.26 12.27 -0.90
C LEU A 182 8.67 12.24 0.52
N ILE A 183 8.30 11.08 1.04
CA ILE A 183 7.67 10.98 2.36
C ILE A 183 8.60 11.45 3.49
N PRO A 184 9.89 11.07 3.55
CA PRO A 184 10.82 11.62 4.53
C PRO A 184 10.99 13.14 4.43
N ALA A 185 11.03 13.70 3.21
CA ALA A 185 11.12 15.15 3.02
C ALA A 185 9.87 15.87 3.55
N LEU A 186 8.67 15.33 3.27
CA LEU A 186 7.41 15.87 3.81
C LEU A 186 7.34 15.74 5.35
N ASP A 187 7.84 14.63 5.90
CA ASP A 187 7.86 14.44 7.34
C ASP A 187 8.74 15.47 8.04
N ARG A 188 9.89 15.79 7.46
CA ARG A 188 10.75 16.86 7.94
C ARG A 188 10.04 18.23 7.88
N LEU A 189 9.35 18.56 6.78
CA LEU A 189 8.53 19.79 6.69
C LEU A 189 7.43 19.81 7.76
N ARG A 190 6.81 18.67 8.04
CA ARG A 190 5.80 18.55 9.11
C ARG A 190 6.41 18.82 10.49
N GLU A 191 7.59 18.25 10.79
CA GLU A 191 8.29 18.46 12.06
C GLU A 191 8.71 19.91 12.26
N GLU A 192 9.04 20.61 11.19
CA GLU A 192 9.37 22.05 11.19
C GLU A 192 8.13 22.96 11.18
N GLY A 193 6.92 22.38 11.08
CA GLY A 193 5.65 23.13 11.04
C GLY A 193 5.35 23.80 9.71
N LEU A 194 6.10 23.46 8.65
CA LEU A 194 5.98 24.06 7.32
C LEU A 194 5.00 23.34 6.39
N LEU A 195 4.63 22.10 6.69
CA LEU A 195 3.72 21.31 5.86
C LEU A 195 2.37 22.01 5.57
N PRO A 196 1.75 22.77 6.50
CA PRO A 196 0.52 23.50 6.23
C PRO A 196 0.68 24.66 5.22
N GLU A 197 1.90 25.12 4.96
CA GLU A 197 2.19 26.14 3.94
C GLU A 197 2.14 25.59 2.52
N LEU A 198 2.10 24.27 2.38
CA LEU A 198 1.94 23.58 1.11
C LEU A 198 0.47 23.68 0.65
N HIS A 199 0.14 24.72 -0.10
CA HIS A 199 -1.24 24.99 -0.56
C HIS A 199 -1.70 24.11 -1.73
N LYS A 200 -0.82 23.28 -2.30
CA LYS A 200 -1.12 22.39 -3.44
C LYS A 200 -0.48 21.05 -3.22
N LYS A 201 -1.18 20.00 -3.65
CA LYS A 201 -0.63 18.64 -3.61
C LYS A 201 0.57 18.51 -4.55
N ILE A 202 1.56 17.75 -4.12
CA ILE A 202 2.72 17.39 -4.94
C ILE A 202 2.32 16.22 -5.82
N CYS A 203 2.36 16.41 -7.14
CA CYS A 203 2.05 15.36 -8.11
C CYS A 203 3.29 14.49 -8.37
N ILE A 204 3.13 13.18 -8.30
CA ILE A 204 4.15 12.18 -8.62
C ILE A 204 3.59 11.02 -9.44
N GLY A 205 4.42 10.44 -10.31
CA GLY A 205 4.09 9.18 -10.97
C GLY A 205 4.07 9.24 -12.48
N GLN A 206 4.10 8.06 -13.08
CA GLN A 206 4.24 7.87 -14.53
C GLN A 206 3.01 8.34 -15.31
N GLY A 207 1.84 8.31 -14.68
CA GLY A 207 0.60 8.83 -15.27
C GLY A 207 0.58 10.32 -15.55
N TYR A 208 1.59 11.09 -15.08
CA TYR A 208 1.76 12.51 -15.40
C TYR A 208 2.68 12.80 -16.59
N ARG A 209 3.24 11.77 -17.22
CA ARG A 209 4.09 11.97 -18.42
C ARG A 209 3.33 12.69 -19.53
N GLY A 210 3.90 13.78 -20.02
CA GLY A 210 3.29 14.61 -21.07
C GLY A 210 2.16 15.51 -20.61
N LYS A 211 1.83 15.52 -19.30
CA LYS A 211 0.84 16.43 -18.71
C LYS A 211 1.52 17.68 -18.15
N SER A 212 0.72 18.72 -17.93
CA SER A 212 1.11 19.95 -17.23
C SER A 212 0.36 20.06 -15.91
N GLY A 213 0.93 20.78 -14.95
CA GLY A 213 0.34 20.98 -13.62
C GLY A 213 1.12 22.06 -12.86
N ALA A 214 0.79 22.24 -11.59
CA ALA A 214 1.39 23.28 -10.76
C ALA A 214 2.69 22.81 -10.09
N LEU A 215 2.64 21.74 -9.32
CA LEU A 215 3.72 21.28 -8.45
C LEU A 215 3.98 19.79 -8.69
N GLY A 216 5.18 19.43 -9.08
CA GLY A 216 5.51 18.05 -9.41
C GLY A 216 6.92 17.65 -9.05
N VAL A 217 7.10 16.38 -8.70
CA VAL A 217 8.38 15.79 -8.36
C VAL A 217 8.69 14.64 -9.31
N GLY A 218 9.94 14.62 -9.76
CA GLY A 218 10.46 13.58 -10.61
C GLY A 218 10.37 13.88 -12.11
N ARG A 219 11.04 13.04 -12.89
CA ARG A 219 11.09 13.15 -14.35
C ARG A 219 9.71 13.04 -15.03
N CYS A 220 8.78 12.34 -14.38
CA CYS A 220 7.45 12.11 -14.95
C CYS A 220 6.57 13.36 -14.98
N THR A 221 6.86 14.36 -14.12
CA THR A 221 6.17 15.65 -14.03
C THR A 221 6.95 16.79 -14.67
N SER A 222 7.84 16.51 -15.64
CA SER A 222 8.74 17.50 -16.25
C SER A 222 8.04 18.66 -16.98
N GLY A 223 6.76 18.54 -17.30
CA GLY A 223 5.92 19.58 -17.90
C GLY A 223 5.21 20.49 -16.87
N PHE A 224 5.46 20.32 -15.57
CA PHE A 224 4.81 21.10 -14.52
C PHE A 224 5.50 22.45 -14.33
N ALA A 225 4.74 23.47 -13.93
CA ALA A 225 5.24 24.84 -13.75
C ALA A 225 6.36 24.91 -12.70
N CYS A 226 6.22 24.17 -11.61
CA CYS A 226 7.25 23.97 -10.61
C CYS A 226 7.55 22.46 -10.56
N ASN A 227 8.77 22.06 -10.85
CA ASN A 227 9.18 20.66 -10.93
C ASN A 227 10.57 20.42 -10.37
N ARG A 228 10.67 19.52 -9.38
CA ARG A 228 11.96 19.02 -8.92
C ARG A 228 12.39 17.83 -9.78
N LYS A 229 13.38 18.06 -10.63
CA LYS A 229 13.90 17.05 -11.57
C LYS A 229 14.69 15.95 -10.86
N GLY A 230 14.56 14.72 -11.35
CA GLY A 230 15.28 13.53 -10.88
C GLY A 230 14.52 12.25 -11.22
N CYS A 231 15.12 11.08 -11.01
CA CYS A 231 14.42 9.79 -11.22
C CYS A 231 14.97 8.71 -10.25
N PRO A 232 14.63 8.83 -8.98
CA PRO A 232 13.99 9.94 -8.26
C PRO A 232 14.95 11.12 -8.02
N PRO A 233 14.49 12.31 -7.61
CA PRO A 233 15.28 13.28 -6.87
C PRO A 233 15.66 12.71 -5.50
N THR A 234 16.71 13.21 -4.86
CA THR A 234 17.05 12.84 -3.47
C THR A 234 16.09 13.51 -2.47
N ASP A 235 16.03 13.01 -1.25
CA ASP A 235 15.25 13.59 -0.14
C ASP A 235 15.65 15.05 0.14
N GLU A 236 16.95 15.36 0.19
CA GLU A 236 17.43 16.75 0.32
C GLU A 236 16.90 17.64 -0.81
N GLN A 237 16.99 17.14 -2.05
CA GLN A 237 16.48 17.87 -3.22
C GLN A 237 14.97 18.06 -3.18
N MET A 238 14.22 17.12 -2.59
CA MET A 238 12.78 17.22 -2.41
C MET A 238 12.40 18.17 -1.30
N TYR A 239 13.19 18.18 -0.22
CA TYR A 239 12.99 19.10 0.90
C TYR A 239 13.23 20.56 0.54
N GLU A 240 14.27 20.85 -0.27
CA GLU A 240 14.61 22.21 -0.74
C GLU A 240 13.64 22.76 -1.82
N PHE A 241 12.70 21.94 -2.31
CA PHE A 241 11.76 22.25 -3.39
C PHE A 241 10.51 22.95 -2.87
#